data_9cf50cbc0b32e3f880166d674e60f18b
#
_entry.id   9cf50cbc0b32e3f880166d674e60f18b
#
_cell.length_a   1.000
_cell.length_b   1.000
_cell.length_c   1.000
_cell.angle_alpha   90.00
_cell.angle_beta   90.00
_cell.angle_gamma   90.00
#
_symmetry.space_group_name_H-M   'P 1'
#
loop_
_entity.id
_entity.type
_entity.pdbx_description
1 polymer ?
#
loop_
_entity_poly.entity_id
_entity_poly.type
_entity_poly.pdbx_seq_one_letter_code
_entity_poly.pdbx_strand_id
1 'polypeptide(L)'
;MVEELKSGIIVFIGPNVGIYTANHPADVKRREKGYEWALPVKIGDKVWIGGGVTILPGVTIGDNSVIGAGSVVTKDIPANVVAAGNPCRIIKEAEEGDRYGIIDEKNGQQSIK
;
A
#
# COMPACT_ATOMS: atom_id res chain seq x y z
N MET A 1 -13.27 2.08 -7.98
CA MET A 1 -13.56 2.94 -9.13
C MET A 1 -12.26 3.39 -9.75
N VAL A 2 -12.16 3.29 -11.06
CA VAL A 2 -10.91 3.53 -11.77
C VAL A 2 -10.46 4.98 -11.66
N GLU A 3 -11.40 5.92 -11.69
CA GLU A 3 -11.09 7.34 -11.58
C GLU A 3 -10.52 7.72 -10.22
N GLU A 4 -10.76 6.89 -9.20
CA GLU A 4 -10.38 7.19 -7.83
C GLU A 4 -9.09 6.52 -7.43
N LEU A 5 -8.57 5.66 -8.29
CA LEU A 5 -7.29 5.02 -8.11
C LEU A 5 -6.34 5.51 -9.18
N LYS A 6 -5.23 6.07 -8.78
CA LYS A 6 -4.18 6.47 -9.69
C LYS A 6 -2.92 5.68 -9.36
N SER A 7 -2.42 4.95 -10.32
CA SER A 7 -1.21 4.16 -10.16
C SER A 7 -0.13 4.60 -11.13
N GLY A 8 1.10 4.33 -10.77
CA GLY A 8 2.25 4.60 -11.61
C GLY A 8 2.33 3.64 -12.79
N ILE A 9 3.37 3.80 -13.60
CA ILE A 9 3.55 3.04 -14.82
C ILE A 9 3.81 1.57 -14.53
N ILE A 10 4.63 1.29 -13.53
CA ILE A 10 4.99 -0.08 -13.14
C ILE A 10 4.65 -0.27 -11.68
N VAL A 11 3.65 -1.11 -11.41
CA VAL A 11 3.25 -1.42 -10.05
C VAL A 11 3.01 -2.92 -9.95
N PHE A 12 3.61 -3.54 -8.94
CA PHE A 12 3.40 -4.96 -8.67
C PHE A 12 2.44 -5.09 -7.49
N ILE A 13 1.31 -5.73 -7.73
CA ILE A 13 0.28 -5.90 -6.71
C ILE A 13 0.03 -7.39 -6.50
N GLY A 14 0.23 -7.84 -5.28
CA GLY A 14 -0.02 -9.23 -4.93
C GLY A 14 -1.51 -9.57 -4.87
N PRO A 15 -1.83 -10.83 -4.62
CA PRO A 15 -3.23 -11.27 -4.57
C PRO A 15 -3.96 -10.73 -3.34
N ASN A 16 -5.27 -10.61 -3.46
CA ASN A 16 -6.15 -10.22 -2.35
C ASN A 16 -5.83 -8.86 -1.74
N VAL A 17 -5.37 -7.93 -2.57
CA VAL A 17 -5.15 -6.56 -2.14
C VAL A 17 -6.47 -5.80 -2.25
N GLY A 18 -6.86 -5.14 -1.16
CA GLY A 18 -8.04 -4.28 -1.14
C GLY A 18 -7.63 -2.83 -1.21
N ILE A 19 -8.17 -2.10 -2.19
CA ILE A 19 -7.94 -0.67 -2.34
C ILE A 19 -9.30 0.00 -2.22
N TYR A 20 -9.47 0.80 -1.18
CA TYR A 20 -10.76 1.37 -0.85
C TYR A 20 -10.72 2.87 -1.02
N THR A 21 -11.69 3.40 -1.76
CA THR A 21 -11.76 4.83 -2.04
C THR A 21 -13.01 5.48 -1.46
N ALA A 22 -14.03 4.69 -1.16
CA ALA A 22 -15.25 5.21 -0.56
C ALA A 22 -15.09 5.45 0.93
N ASN A 23 -15.61 6.55 1.40
CA ASN A 23 -15.59 6.89 2.80
C ASN A 23 -16.97 7.35 3.23
N HIS A 24 -17.31 7.10 4.49
CA HIS A 24 -18.61 7.44 5.07
C HIS A 24 -18.42 8.24 6.35
N PRO A 25 -19.41 9.08 6.72
CA PRO A 25 -19.31 9.79 7.99
C PRO A 25 -19.33 8.84 9.17
N ALA A 26 -18.53 9.14 10.18
CA ALA A 26 -18.62 8.42 11.45
C ALA A 26 -19.92 8.75 12.18
N ASP A 27 -20.48 9.91 11.90
CA ASP A 27 -21.75 10.34 12.46
C ASP A 27 -22.89 9.51 11.86
N VAL A 28 -23.64 8.82 12.73
CA VAL A 28 -24.71 7.91 12.32
C VAL A 28 -25.78 8.62 11.50
N LYS A 29 -26.17 9.82 11.91
CA LYS A 29 -27.24 10.54 11.21
C LYS A 29 -26.91 10.84 9.77
N ARG A 30 -25.69 11.31 9.52
CA ARG A 30 -25.26 11.59 8.15
C ARG A 30 -25.05 10.31 7.35
N ARG A 31 -24.54 9.26 8.00
CA ARG A 31 -24.37 7.96 7.36
C ARG A 31 -25.72 7.37 6.95
N GLU A 32 -26.72 7.48 7.80
CA GLU A 32 -28.08 7.01 7.48
C GLU A 32 -28.71 7.77 6.33
N LYS A 33 -28.33 9.02 6.14
CA LYS A 33 -28.80 9.83 5.01
C LYS A 33 -28.10 9.50 3.70
N GLY A 34 -27.16 8.55 3.72
CA GLY A 34 -26.47 8.12 2.53
C GLY A 34 -25.29 8.98 2.12
N TYR A 35 -24.80 9.85 3.00
CA TYR A 35 -23.61 10.63 2.69
C TYR A 35 -22.42 9.72 2.48
N GLU A 36 -21.72 9.97 1.41
CA GLU A 36 -20.56 9.19 1.00
C GLU A 36 -19.68 10.08 0.15
N TRP A 37 -18.38 9.93 0.25
CA TRP A 37 -17.46 10.63 -0.65
C TRP A 37 -16.28 9.76 -0.99
N ALA A 38 -15.69 10.04 -2.13
CA ALA A 38 -14.51 9.33 -2.58
C ALA A 38 -13.25 10.08 -2.16
N LEU A 39 -12.28 9.33 -1.65
CA LEU A 39 -10.96 9.84 -1.36
C LEU A 39 -9.97 9.03 -2.20
N PRO A 40 -9.47 9.58 -3.29
CA PRO A 40 -8.62 8.82 -4.21
C PRO A 40 -7.38 8.24 -3.54
N VAL A 41 -7.04 7.04 -3.95
CA VAL A 41 -5.78 6.40 -3.58
C VAL A 41 -4.81 6.64 -4.73
N LYS A 42 -3.60 7.04 -4.40
CA LYS A 42 -2.54 7.27 -5.39
C LYS A 42 -1.38 6.35 -5.08
N ILE A 43 -0.96 5.61 -6.09
CA ILE A 43 0.17 4.71 -5.98
C ILE A 43 1.23 5.15 -6.97
N GLY A 44 2.42 5.40 -6.47
CA GLY A 44 3.51 5.87 -7.30
C GLY A 44 4.05 4.81 -8.25
N ASP A 45 5.16 5.14 -8.90
CA ASP A 45 5.81 4.27 -9.86
C ASP A 45 6.71 3.26 -9.15
N LYS A 46 6.80 2.06 -9.70
CA LYS A 46 7.67 0.99 -9.20
C LYS A 46 7.38 0.60 -7.76
N VAL A 47 6.13 0.66 -7.36
CA VAL A 47 5.69 0.25 -6.03
C VAL A 47 5.40 -1.25 -6.04
N TRP A 48 5.76 -1.93 -4.98
CA TRP A 48 5.40 -3.32 -4.77
C TRP A 48 4.50 -3.44 -3.56
N ILE A 49 3.28 -3.92 -3.78
CA ILE A 49 2.30 -4.14 -2.72
C ILE A 49 2.14 -5.65 -2.52
N GLY A 50 2.49 -6.12 -1.34
CA GLY A 50 2.39 -7.53 -1.00
C GLY A 50 0.95 -8.02 -0.94
N GLY A 51 0.77 -9.33 -0.94
CA GLY A 51 -0.57 -9.92 -0.89
C GLY A 51 -1.31 -9.60 0.39
N GLY A 52 -2.62 -9.50 0.30
CA GLY A 52 -3.46 -9.29 1.47
C GLY A 52 -3.39 -7.90 2.08
N VAL A 53 -2.77 -6.94 1.41
CA VAL A 53 -2.66 -5.56 1.90
C VAL A 53 -4.02 -4.86 1.75
N THR A 54 -4.36 -4.06 2.74
CA THR A 54 -5.53 -3.18 2.70
C THR A 54 -5.05 -1.74 2.66
N ILE A 55 -5.51 -0.99 1.67
CA ILE A 55 -5.17 0.43 1.54
C ILE A 55 -6.44 1.25 1.75
N LEU A 56 -6.41 2.13 2.73
CA LEU A 56 -7.56 2.92 3.10
C LEU A 56 -7.74 4.14 2.19
N PRO A 57 -8.96 4.70 2.16
CA PRO A 57 -9.24 5.84 1.28
C PRO A 57 -8.30 7.02 1.53
N GLY A 58 -7.91 7.69 0.46
CA GLY A 58 -7.11 8.90 0.52
C GLY A 58 -5.62 8.70 0.69
N VAL A 59 -5.15 7.46 0.76
CA VAL A 59 -3.73 7.16 0.97
C VAL A 59 -2.93 7.39 -0.31
N THR A 60 -1.76 7.97 -0.17
CA THR A 60 -0.77 8.09 -1.24
C THR A 60 0.45 7.26 -0.88
N ILE A 61 0.85 6.40 -1.79
CA ILE A 61 2.06 5.57 -1.63
C ILE A 61 3.10 6.08 -2.63
N GLY A 62 4.24 6.51 -2.10
CA GLY A 62 5.29 7.11 -2.91
C GLY A 62 6.05 6.11 -3.76
N ASP A 63 6.79 6.63 -4.74
CA ASP A 63 7.54 5.82 -5.70
C ASP A 63 8.54 4.88 -5.02
N ASN A 64 8.78 3.76 -5.64
CA ASN A 64 9.78 2.77 -5.21
C ASN A 64 9.55 2.19 -3.82
N SER A 65 8.35 2.33 -3.27
CA SER A 65 8.05 1.81 -1.94
C SER A 65 7.61 0.36 -2.00
N VAL A 66 7.83 -0.34 -0.93
CA VAL A 66 7.42 -1.73 -0.75
C VAL A 66 6.48 -1.79 0.46
N ILE A 67 5.32 -2.37 0.25
CA ILE A 67 4.36 -2.59 1.34
C ILE A 67 4.32 -4.09 1.63
N GLY A 68 4.70 -4.46 2.82
CA GLY A 68 4.74 -5.86 3.23
C GLY A 68 3.37 -6.51 3.24
N ALA A 69 3.34 -7.82 2.97
CA ALA A 69 2.10 -8.58 2.91
C ALA A 69 1.28 -8.45 4.20
N GLY A 70 -0.03 -8.41 4.06
CA GLY A 70 -0.94 -8.34 5.20
C GLY A 70 -1.03 -7.00 5.90
N SER A 71 -0.38 -5.97 5.38
CA SER A 71 -0.36 -4.65 6.00
C SER A 71 -1.70 -3.93 5.83
N VAL A 72 -2.00 -3.04 6.76
CA VAL A 72 -3.13 -2.12 6.65
C VAL A 72 -2.59 -0.70 6.58
N VAL A 73 -2.66 -0.11 5.40
CA VAL A 73 -2.07 1.20 5.12
C VAL A 73 -3.11 2.27 5.45
N THR A 74 -2.89 2.96 6.56
CA THR A 74 -3.83 3.95 7.09
C THR A 74 -3.39 5.39 6.85
N LYS A 75 -2.12 5.60 6.49
CA LYS A 75 -1.53 6.91 6.26
C LYS A 75 -0.65 6.87 5.03
N ASP A 76 -0.33 8.03 4.51
CA ASP A 76 0.56 8.13 3.37
C ASP A 76 1.91 7.48 3.65
N ILE A 77 2.46 6.85 2.62
CA ILE A 77 3.76 6.21 2.67
C ILE A 77 4.70 7.01 1.78
N PRO A 78 5.83 7.50 2.31
CA PRO A 78 6.76 8.25 1.48
C PRO A 78 7.45 7.34 0.45
N ALA A 79 8.14 7.95 -0.49
CA ALA A 79 8.89 7.23 -1.49
C ALA A 79 10.10 6.52 -0.89
N ASN A 80 10.55 5.47 -1.54
CA ASN A 80 11.81 4.79 -1.24
C ASN A 80 11.89 4.19 0.16
N VAL A 81 10.79 3.61 0.63
CA VAL A 81 10.77 2.95 1.93
C VAL A 81 10.18 1.54 1.83
N VAL A 82 10.49 0.74 2.82
CA VAL A 82 9.81 -0.52 3.09
C VAL A 82 8.92 -0.27 4.30
N ALA A 83 7.64 -0.54 4.17
CA ALA A 83 6.69 -0.33 5.24
C ALA A 83 5.84 -1.59 5.42
N ALA A 84 5.42 -1.87 6.63
CA ALA A 84 4.61 -3.06 6.90
C ALA A 84 3.88 -2.94 8.23
N GLY A 85 2.91 -3.79 8.42
CA GLY A 85 2.20 -3.96 9.68
C GLY A 85 0.79 -3.42 9.67
N ASN A 86 0.14 -3.53 10.82
CA ASN A 86 -1.19 -3.00 11.06
C ASN A 86 -1.22 -2.26 12.40
N PRO A 87 -1.25 -0.93 12.39
CA PRO A 87 -1.19 -0.07 11.21
C PRO A 87 0.20 -0.10 10.58
N CYS A 88 0.24 0.10 9.28
CA CYS A 88 1.48 0.05 8.51
C CYS A 88 2.46 1.14 8.97
N ARG A 89 3.71 0.76 9.16
CA ARG A 89 4.77 1.66 9.61
C ARG A 89 6.00 1.49 8.75
N ILE A 90 6.77 2.55 8.61
CA ILE A 90 8.04 2.50 7.90
C ILE A 90 9.01 1.61 8.69
N ILE A 91 9.58 0.62 8.03
CA ILE A 91 10.57 -0.26 8.64
C ILE A 91 11.97 0.24 8.35
N LYS A 92 12.23 0.64 7.11
CA LYS A 92 13.56 1.05 6.67
C LYS A 92 13.45 1.78 5.34
N GLU A 93 14.53 2.40 4.92
CA GLU A 93 14.62 2.91 3.57
C GLU A 93 14.87 1.75 2.61
N ALA A 94 14.25 1.82 1.43
CA ALA A 94 14.51 0.85 0.38
C ALA A 94 15.81 1.24 -0.30
N GLU A 95 16.77 0.33 -0.32
CA GLU A 95 18.09 0.58 -0.88
C GLU A 95 18.31 -0.24 -2.13
N GLU A 96 19.17 0.25 -2.99
CA GLU A 96 19.60 -0.52 -4.15
C GLU A 96 20.19 -1.84 -3.70
N GLY A 97 19.74 -2.93 -4.30
CA GLY A 97 20.18 -4.25 -3.92
C GLY A 97 19.41 -4.86 -2.76
N ASP A 98 18.39 -4.17 -2.27
CA ASP A 98 17.56 -4.68 -1.19
C ASP A 98 16.88 -5.97 -1.63
N ARG A 99 16.95 -6.99 -0.80
CA ARG A 99 16.48 -8.33 -1.14
C ARG A 99 15.32 -8.78 -0.27
N TYR A 100 14.55 -7.86 0.19
CA TYR A 100 13.44 -8.19 1.05
C TYR A 100 12.47 -9.14 0.33
N GLY A 101 12.26 -10.33 0.89
CA GLY A 101 11.33 -11.30 0.37
C GLY A 101 11.77 -12.03 -0.90
N ILE A 102 13.05 -11.93 -1.28
CA ILE A 102 13.56 -12.59 -2.46
C ILE A 102 14.71 -13.53 -2.11
N ILE A 103 15.16 -14.28 -3.12
CA ILE A 103 16.27 -15.21 -2.93
C ILE A 103 17.57 -14.44 -2.76
N ASP A 104 18.30 -14.80 -1.74
CA ASP A 104 19.63 -14.25 -1.51
C ASP A 104 20.60 -14.95 -2.45
N GLU A 105 21.02 -14.26 -3.49
CA GLU A 105 21.94 -14.80 -4.48
C GLU A 105 23.27 -15.20 -3.89
N LYS A 106 23.69 -14.51 -2.85
CA LYS A 106 24.96 -14.77 -2.22
C LYS A 106 25.05 -16.16 -1.62
N ASN A 107 23.96 -16.61 -1.02
CA ASN A 107 23.89 -17.91 -0.36
C ASN A 107 23.11 -18.92 -1.15
N GLY A 108 22.47 -18.52 -2.26
CA GLY A 108 21.61 -19.40 -2.99
C GLY A 108 20.38 -19.81 -2.21
N GLN A 109 20.07 -19.10 -1.15
CA GLN A 109 18.97 -19.41 -0.27
C GLN A 109 17.94 -18.30 -0.28
N GLN A 110 16.71 -18.69 -0.06
CA GLN A 110 15.67 -17.71 0.05
C GLN A 110 15.84 -16.89 1.31
N SER A 111 15.85 -15.58 1.13
CA SER A 111 15.94 -14.65 2.24
C SER A 111 14.53 -14.14 2.52
N ILE A 112 13.99 -14.51 3.66
CA ILE A 112 12.68 -14.08 4.09
C ILE A 112 12.83 -13.05 5.18
N LYS A 113 12.42 -11.87 4.91
CA LYS A 113 12.62 -10.76 5.84
C LYS A 113 11.30 -10.12 6.16
#